data_53fcc4070b425666b2c19e08a05e6ae7
#
_entry.id   53fcc4070b425666b2c19e08a05e6ae7
#
_cell.length_a   1.000
_cell.length_b   1.000
_cell.length_c   1.000
_cell.angle_alpha   90.00
_cell.angle_beta   90.00
_cell.angle_gamma   90.00
#
_symmetry.space_group_name_H-M   'P 1'
#
loop_
_entity.id
_entity.type
_entity.pdbx_description
1 polymer ?
#
loop_
_entity_poly.entity_id
_entity_poly.type
_entity_poly.pdbx_seq_one_letter_code
_entity_poly.pdbx_strand_id
1 'polypeptide(L)'
;IGMIGFCWGGKVVMLASKRGKIKGGVSCHPAFLEPEDGANADCPQFFMPAGDDPPIDPVFDAMKSKPFFDKCKKKVYSDQPHGWVLRSDMSDPTAKAARDANDAVELAIEFLDSVTM
;
A
#
# COMPACT_ATOMS: atom_id res chain seq x y z
N ILE A 1 13.46 3.14 -8.63
CA ILE A 1 12.25 2.44 -9.08
C ILE A 1 11.31 2.24 -7.90
N GLY A 2 10.03 2.59 -8.09
CA GLY A 2 8.96 2.29 -7.15
C GLY A 2 8.12 1.13 -7.64
N MET A 3 7.33 0.54 -6.74
CA MET A 3 6.49 -0.60 -7.08
C MET A 3 5.13 -0.45 -6.39
N ILE A 4 4.07 -0.77 -7.11
CA ILE A 4 2.72 -0.83 -6.57
C ILE A 4 2.20 -2.26 -6.72
N GLY A 5 1.60 -2.80 -5.67
CA GLY A 5 1.02 -4.13 -5.68
C GLY A 5 -0.41 -4.14 -5.19
N PHE A 6 -1.21 -5.04 -5.72
CA PHE A 6 -2.62 -5.20 -5.39
C PHE A 6 -2.87 -6.60 -4.85
N CYS A 7 -3.68 -6.73 -3.82
CA CYS A 7 -4.00 -8.02 -3.20
C CYS A 7 -2.71 -8.73 -2.76
N TRP A 8 -2.45 -9.93 -3.26
CA TRP A 8 -1.23 -10.68 -3.00
C TRP A 8 0.03 -9.93 -3.51
N GLY A 9 -0.14 -9.05 -4.51
CA GLY A 9 0.96 -8.22 -4.99
C GLY A 9 1.57 -7.34 -3.91
N GLY A 10 0.83 -7.00 -2.84
CA GLY A 10 1.38 -6.30 -1.69
C GLY A 10 2.49 -7.11 -1.01
N LYS A 11 2.34 -8.42 -0.90
CA LYS A 11 3.39 -9.30 -0.38
C LYS A 11 4.62 -9.27 -1.27
N VAL A 12 4.42 -9.26 -2.59
CA VAL A 12 5.54 -9.17 -3.56
C VAL A 12 6.29 -7.83 -3.39
N VAL A 13 5.56 -6.73 -3.19
CA VAL A 13 6.17 -5.42 -2.92
C VAL A 13 7.07 -5.48 -1.69
N MET A 14 6.59 -6.07 -0.60
CA MET A 14 7.35 -6.18 0.64
C MET A 14 8.61 -7.05 0.45
N LEU A 15 8.48 -8.15 -0.29
CA LEU A 15 9.62 -9.02 -0.59
C LEU A 15 10.65 -8.31 -1.47
N ALA A 16 10.20 -7.53 -2.45
CA ALA A 16 11.10 -6.72 -3.28
C ALA A 16 11.83 -5.67 -2.44
N SER A 17 11.13 -5.04 -1.49
CA SER A 17 11.74 -4.09 -0.55
C SER A 17 12.81 -4.76 0.30
N LYS A 18 12.51 -5.93 0.85
CA LYS A 18 13.48 -6.69 1.65
C LYS A 18 14.79 -6.95 0.89
N ARG A 19 14.68 -7.15 -0.42
CA ARG A 19 15.85 -7.42 -1.27
C ARG A 19 16.54 -6.15 -1.76
N GLY A 20 16.07 -4.96 -1.37
CA GLY A 20 16.67 -3.71 -1.81
C GLY A 20 16.49 -3.40 -3.29
N LYS A 21 15.45 -3.97 -3.92
CA LYS A 21 15.22 -3.83 -5.36
C LYS A 21 14.39 -2.60 -5.73
N ILE A 22 13.73 -1.98 -4.75
CA ILE A 22 12.88 -0.82 -4.97
C ILE A 22 13.20 0.28 -3.96
N LYS A 23 12.86 1.51 -4.29
CA LYS A 23 13.07 2.68 -3.44
C LYS A 23 11.78 3.17 -2.76
N GLY A 24 10.66 2.63 -3.12
CA GLY A 24 9.37 2.92 -2.52
C GLY A 24 8.36 1.87 -2.92
N GLY A 25 7.44 1.55 -2.03
CA GLY A 25 6.41 0.56 -2.29
C GLY A 25 5.03 1.04 -1.88
N VAL A 26 4.01 0.66 -2.64
CA VAL A 26 2.61 0.90 -2.34
C VAL A 26 1.87 -0.43 -2.38
N SER A 27 1.07 -0.70 -1.36
CA SER A 27 0.24 -1.91 -1.29
C SER A 27 -1.22 -1.51 -1.16
N CYS A 28 -2.02 -1.85 -2.18
CA CYS A 28 -3.45 -1.61 -2.19
C CYS A 28 -4.17 -2.90 -1.77
N HIS A 29 -5.12 -2.79 -0.84
CA HIS A 29 -5.85 -3.91 -0.25
C HIS A 29 -4.97 -5.18 -0.14
N PRO A 30 -3.84 -5.08 0.60
CA PRO A 30 -2.85 -6.15 0.61
C PRO A 30 -3.38 -7.43 1.26
N ALA A 31 -2.82 -8.57 0.83
CA ALA A 31 -3.14 -9.87 1.39
C ALA A 31 -1.86 -10.55 1.90
N PHE A 32 -2.00 -11.34 2.95
CA PHE A 32 -0.93 -12.20 3.50
C PHE A 32 0.27 -11.42 4.10
N LEU A 33 0.10 -10.15 4.44
CA LEU A 33 1.16 -9.41 5.11
C LEU A 33 1.28 -9.83 6.58
N GLU A 34 2.51 -9.92 7.04
CA GLU A 34 2.85 -10.26 8.42
C GLU A 34 3.74 -9.16 9.01
N PRO A 35 3.80 -9.01 10.35
CA PRO A 35 4.69 -8.02 10.97
C PRO A 35 6.14 -8.13 10.50
N GLU A 36 6.61 -9.35 10.24
CA GLU A 36 7.96 -9.59 9.73
C GLU A 36 8.21 -8.86 8.41
N ASP A 37 7.20 -8.73 7.57
CA ASP A 37 7.34 -8.00 6.30
C ASP A 37 7.69 -6.53 6.56
N GLY A 38 7.06 -5.91 7.55
CA GLY A 38 7.41 -4.55 7.95
C GLY A 38 8.81 -4.48 8.54
N ALA A 39 9.17 -5.41 9.40
CA ALA A 39 10.50 -5.45 10.02
C ALA A 39 11.62 -5.61 8.98
N ASN A 40 11.35 -6.28 7.87
CA ASN A 40 12.32 -6.52 6.81
C ASN A 40 12.29 -5.48 5.68
N ALA A 41 11.36 -4.52 5.71
CA ALA A 41 11.28 -3.48 4.68
C ALA A 41 12.54 -2.63 4.65
N ASP A 42 13.00 -2.31 3.46
CA ASP A 42 14.23 -1.54 3.24
C ASP A 42 14.00 -0.22 2.51
N CYS A 43 12.75 0.19 2.38
CA CYS A 43 12.40 1.48 1.78
C CYS A 43 11.02 1.94 2.28
N PRO A 44 10.67 3.24 2.09
CA PRO A 44 9.36 3.76 2.49
C PRO A 44 8.21 2.99 1.85
N GLN A 45 7.13 2.80 2.61
CA GLN A 45 5.94 2.04 2.21
C GLN A 45 4.68 2.85 2.47
N PHE A 46 3.72 2.75 1.56
CA PHE A 46 2.39 3.31 1.73
C PHE A 46 1.36 2.17 1.64
N PHE A 47 0.64 1.93 2.73
CA PHE A 47 -0.37 0.87 2.80
C PHE A 47 -1.77 1.47 2.66
N MET A 48 -2.57 0.89 1.78
CA MET A 48 -3.96 1.31 1.54
C MET A 48 -4.91 0.11 1.69
N PRO A 49 -5.12 -0.38 2.93
CA PRO A 49 -6.01 -1.52 3.14
C PRO A 49 -7.48 -1.15 2.94
N ALA A 50 -8.28 -2.15 2.56
CA ALA A 50 -9.74 -2.05 2.54
C ALA A 50 -10.31 -2.25 3.94
N GLY A 51 -11.60 -1.94 4.10
CA GLY A 51 -12.24 -2.03 5.40
C GLY A 51 -12.33 -3.46 5.95
N ASP A 52 -12.40 -4.46 5.07
CA ASP A 52 -12.48 -5.87 5.46
C ASP A 52 -11.13 -6.59 5.43
N ASP A 53 -10.04 -5.87 5.14
CA ASP A 53 -8.70 -6.45 5.25
C ASP A 53 -8.28 -6.55 6.72
N PRO A 54 -7.36 -7.47 7.05
CA PRO A 54 -6.76 -7.50 8.38
C PRO A 54 -6.10 -6.15 8.71
N PRO A 55 -6.08 -5.74 10.00
CA PRO A 55 -5.43 -4.48 10.38
C PRO A 55 -3.97 -4.44 9.92
N ILE A 56 -3.59 -3.33 9.31
CA ILE A 56 -2.20 -3.13 8.85
C ILE A 56 -1.26 -2.69 9.98
N ASP A 57 -1.83 -2.32 11.13
CA ASP A 57 -1.07 -1.74 12.22
C ASP A 57 0.12 -2.60 12.68
N PRO A 58 0.00 -3.94 12.83
CA PRO A 58 1.15 -4.74 13.20
C PRO A 58 2.32 -4.65 12.22
N VAL A 59 2.03 -4.59 10.92
CA VAL A 59 3.06 -4.43 9.87
C VAL A 59 3.64 -3.03 9.92
N PHE A 60 2.79 -2.01 10.02
CA PHE A 60 3.21 -0.61 10.07
C PHE A 60 4.05 -0.34 11.31
N ASP A 61 3.62 -0.83 12.47
CA ASP A 61 4.33 -0.63 13.73
C ASP A 61 5.69 -1.32 13.74
N ALA A 62 5.84 -2.44 13.04
CA ALA A 62 7.12 -3.12 12.91
C ALA A 62 8.17 -2.27 12.18
N MET A 63 7.74 -1.21 11.47
CA MET A 63 8.64 -0.32 10.73
C MET A 63 9.07 0.90 11.55
N LYS A 64 8.56 1.09 12.76
CA LYS A 64 8.81 2.31 13.56
C LYS A 64 10.29 2.58 13.83
N SER A 65 11.11 1.56 13.89
CA SER A 65 12.55 1.71 14.13
C SER A 65 13.36 2.03 12.86
N LYS A 66 12.70 2.05 11.70
CA LYS A 66 13.41 2.29 10.43
C LYS A 66 13.74 3.76 10.26
N PRO A 67 14.91 4.09 9.68
CA PRO A 67 15.29 5.49 9.47
C PRO A 67 14.37 6.23 8.51
N PHE A 68 13.62 5.52 7.66
CA PHE A 68 12.68 6.09 6.71
C PHE A 68 11.23 6.08 7.20
N PHE A 69 10.98 5.72 8.46
CA PHE A 69 9.60 5.56 8.95
C PHE A 69 8.76 6.83 8.82
N ASP A 70 9.37 8.00 8.97
CA ASP A 70 8.69 9.29 8.81
C ASP A 70 8.12 9.51 7.41
N LYS A 71 8.58 8.75 6.42
CA LYS A 71 8.07 8.78 5.05
C LYS A 71 7.03 7.70 4.78
N CYS A 72 6.84 6.77 5.71
CA CYS A 72 5.83 5.72 5.56
C CYS A 72 4.44 6.27 5.86
N LYS A 73 3.44 5.76 5.14
CA LYS A 73 2.05 6.20 5.26
C LYS A 73 1.10 5.02 5.27
N LYS A 74 -0.09 5.24 5.80
CA LYS A 74 -1.21 4.30 5.71
C LYS A 74 -2.51 5.09 5.58
N LYS A 75 -3.44 4.57 4.79
CA LYS A 75 -4.78 5.11 4.65
C LYS A 75 -5.76 3.97 4.45
N VAL A 76 -6.65 3.76 5.41
CA VAL A 76 -7.66 2.70 5.35
C VAL A 76 -8.88 3.22 4.58
N TYR A 77 -9.31 2.47 3.57
CA TYR A 77 -10.56 2.76 2.84
C TYR A 77 -11.65 1.89 3.43
N SER A 78 -12.17 2.31 4.57
CA SER A 78 -13.07 1.53 5.42
C SER A 78 -14.41 1.17 4.76
N ASP A 79 -14.83 1.93 3.74
CA ASP A 79 -16.08 1.67 3.03
C ASP A 79 -15.90 0.74 1.83
N GLN A 80 -14.66 0.31 1.53
CA GLN A 80 -14.39 -0.50 0.36
C GLN A 80 -14.04 -1.94 0.74
N PRO A 81 -14.45 -2.91 -0.08
CA PRO A 81 -14.08 -4.32 0.11
C PRO A 81 -12.70 -4.61 -0.46
N HIS A 82 -12.10 -5.70 0.00
CA HIS A 82 -10.85 -6.20 -0.57
C HIS A 82 -10.95 -6.32 -2.09
N GLY A 83 -9.93 -5.83 -2.78
CA GLY A 83 -9.88 -5.89 -4.24
C GLY A 83 -10.56 -4.72 -4.96
N TRP A 84 -11.10 -3.73 -4.22
CA TRP A 84 -11.91 -2.66 -4.82
C TRP A 84 -11.20 -1.87 -5.92
N VAL A 85 -9.91 -1.64 -5.81
CA VAL A 85 -9.19 -0.83 -6.82
C VAL A 85 -9.23 -1.50 -8.18
N LEU A 86 -9.13 -2.84 -8.22
CA LEU A 86 -9.11 -3.60 -9.46
C LEU A 86 -10.49 -4.10 -9.90
N ARG A 87 -11.40 -4.31 -8.95
CA ARG A 87 -12.68 -4.99 -9.22
C ARG A 87 -13.89 -4.09 -9.23
N SER A 88 -13.73 -2.82 -8.81
CA SER A 88 -14.86 -1.89 -8.80
C SER A 88 -15.31 -1.55 -10.20
N ASP A 89 -16.63 -1.33 -10.35
CA ASP A 89 -17.19 -0.82 -11.58
C ASP A 89 -16.82 0.67 -11.72
N MET A 90 -16.04 0.98 -12.73
CA MET A 90 -15.56 2.34 -13.00
C MET A 90 -16.44 3.09 -14.02
N SER A 91 -17.55 2.49 -14.45
CA SER A 91 -18.44 3.11 -15.45
C SER A 91 -19.11 4.39 -14.96
N ASP A 92 -19.31 4.52 -13.64
CA ASP A 92 -19.79 5.76 -13.02
C ASP A 92 -18.66 6.37 -12.18
N PRO A 93 -17.95 7.39 -12.71
CA PRO A 93 -16.84 8.00 -11.97
C PRO A 93 -17.26 8.78 -10.73
N THR A 94 -18.57 9.02 -10.54
CA THR A 94 -19.07 9.70 -9.35
C THR A 94 -19.38 8.72 -8.21
N ALA A 95 -19.42 7.42 -8.48
CA ALA A 95 -19.63 6.40 -7.45
C ALA A 95 -18.45 6.39 -6.47
N LYS A 96 -18.75 6.14 -5.18
CA LYS A 96 -17.71 6.19 -4.13
C LYS A 96 -16.57 5.22 -4.40
N ALA A 97 -16.86 4.00 -4.87
CA ALA A 97 -15.81 3.01 -5.16
C ALA A 97 -14.86 3.52 -6.24
N ALA A 98 -15.40 4.13 -7.31
CA ALA A 98 -14.58 4.69 -8.38
C ALA A 98 -13.76 5.88 -7.88
N ARG A 99 -14.35 6.77 -7.07
CA ARG A 99 -13.63 7.91 -6.50
C ARG A 99 -12.51 7.46 -5.58
N ASP A 100 -12.78 6.47 -4.72
CA ASP A 100 -11.77 5.96 -3.80
C ASP A 100 -10.65 5.22 -4.55
N ALA A 101 -10.97 4.48 -5.62
CA ALA A 101 -9.97 3.83 -6.44
C ALA A 101 -9.05 4.85 -7.14
N ASN A 102 -9.63 5.91 -7.70
CA ASN A 102 -8.84 6.98 -8.33
C ASN A 102 -8.01 7.73 -7.30
N ASP A 103 -8.56 7.99 -6.10
CA ASP A 103 -7.84 8.62 -5.00
C ASP A 103 -6.62 7.79 -4.61
N ALA A 104 -6.80 6.48 -4.47
CA ALA A 104 -5.71 5.57 -4.11
C ALA A 104 -4.59 5.60 -5.16
N VAL A 105 -4.94 5.57 -6.44
CA VAL A 105 -3.95 5.60 -7.52
C VAL A 105 -3.20 6.94 -7.55
N GLU A 106 -3.90 8.06 -7.38
CA GLU A 106 -3.26 9.38 -7.35
C GLU A 106 -2.32 9.52 -6.17
N LEU A 107 -2.76 9.09 -4.98
CA LEU A 107 -1.91 9.11 -3.79
C LEU A 107 -0.69 8.19 -3.94
N ALA A 108 -0.87 7.04 -4.59
CA ALA A 108 0.24 6.13 -4.86
C ALA A 108 1.28 6.78 -5.76
N ILE A 109 0.85 7.46 -6.83
CA ILE A 109 1.75 8.15 -7.75
C ILE A 109 2.51 9.26 -7.03
N GLU A 110 1.81 10.10 -6.27
CA GLU A 110 2.44 11.17 -5.50
C GLU A 110 3.47 10.64 -4.51
N PHE A 111 3.12 9.57 -3.80
CA PHE A 111 4.02 8.95 -2.84
C PHE A 111 5.28 8.41 -3.53
N LEU A 112 5.10 7.65 -4.61
CA LEU A 112 6.24 7.07 -5.32
C LEU A 112 7.14 8.14 -5.90
N ASP A 113 6.58 9.21 -6.45
CA ASP A 113 7.38 10.35 -6.93
C ASP A 113 8.21 10.96 -5.80
N SER A 114 7.63 11.10 -4.61
CA SER A 114 8.32 11.74 -3.48
C SER A 114 9.48 10.90 -2.93
N VAL A 115 9.45 9.60 -3.08
CA VAL A 115 10.47 8.70 -2.48
C VAL A 115 11.44 8.09 -3.50
N THR A 116 11.15 8.20 -4.80
CA THR A 116 12.02 7.63 -5.84
C THR A 116 12.83 8.69 -6.58
N MET A 117 12.53 9.95 -6.38
CA MET A 117 13.22 11.06 -7.05
C MET A 117 14.36 11.61 -6.22
#